data_467578b2a840a8162cb4e40bcf5a4a2a
#
_entry.id   467578b2a840a8162cb4e40bcf5a4a2a
#
_cell.length_a   1.000
_cell.length_b   1.000
_cell.length_c   1.000
_cell.angle_alpha   90.00
_cell.angle_beta   90.00
_cell.angle_gamma   90.00
#
_symmetry.space_group_name_H-M   'P 1'
#
loop_
_entity.id
_entity.type
_entity.pdbx_description
1 polymer ?
#
loop_
_entity_poly.entity_id
_entity_poly.type
_entity_poly.pdbx_seq_one_letter_code
_entity_poly.pdbx_strand_id
1 'polypeptide(L)'
;MLFLHGTPGYRLNPWATDAELRSAGVRLIAPDRPGVGRSSPQPRRRLLDWPDDIRHLADALKLERFGVVGFSNGGPHAAACAYKLGPRVSGTVLVAPLPPLDAPGAARQLGVPGWYYPLARRAPWLLRALYAGLAALARRDPRRAERLLLGGMSQADQRLFSRPELAGRFGADLAGAGSRGVVDDERLIREPWGFEPAAVHSPVHLWLGEQDRLVPTDVWLARSNSFPVCDTTVVPGTGHFLIAEHMVEILSNLQLAVNVRMHINLVLRRSR
;
A
#
# COMPACT_ATOMS: atom_id res chain seq x y z
N MET A 1 -4.26 11.44 8.37
CA MET A 1 -4.28 10.50 7.24
C MET A 1 -3.83 9.13 7.71
N LEU A 2 -4.32 8.07 7.09
CA LEU A 2 -3.89 6.68 7.35
C LEU A 2 -2.99 6.21 6.22
N PHE A 3 -1.86 5.62 6.57
CA PHE A 3 -0.93 5.00 5.64
C PHE A 3 -0.96 3.47 5.80
N LEU A 4 -1.25 2.76 4.72
CA LEU A 4 -1.31 1.31 4.66
C LEU A 4 -0.10 0.79 3.88
N HIS A 5 0.82 0.16 4.59
CA HIS A 5 2.12 -0.27 4.10
C HIS A 5 2.04 -1.36 3.02
N GLY A 6 3.08 -1.49 2.20
CA GLY A 6 3.28 -2.58 1.25
C GLY A 6 3.65 -3.92 1.92
N THR A 7 4.10 -4.89 1.13
CA THR A 7 4.60 -6.18 1.62
C THR A 7 5.94 -6.50 0.93
N PRO A 8 7.00 -6.80 1.72
CA PRO A 8 7.08 -6.64 3.16
C PRO A 8 7.13 -5.17 3.58
N GLY A 9 6.45 -4.82 4.67
CA GLY A 9 6.43 -3.47 5.23
C GLY A 9 5.72 -3.48 6.56
N TYR A 10 5.85 -2.41 7.35
CA TYR A 10 5.21 -2.29 8.65
C TYR A 10 5.11 -0.80 9.08
N ARG A 11 4.51 -0.53 10.23
CA ARG A 11 4.18 0.82 10.72
C ARG A 11 5.32 1.83 10.78
N LEU A 12 6.59 1.39 10.95
CA LEU A 12 7.73 2.28 11.15
C LEU A 12 8.37 2.78 9.85
N ASN A 13 7.81 2.44 8.70
CA ASN A 13 8.30 2.93 7.42
C ASN A 13 7.22 3.65 6.59
N PRO A 14 6.78 4.83 7.00
CA PRO A 14 5.76 5.61 6.28
C PRO A 14 6.33 6.37 5.07
N TRP A 15 7.61 6.19 4.70
CA TRP A 15 8.30 6.86 3.59
C TRP A 15 8.35 8.39 3.69
N ALA A 16 8.14 8.93 4.88
CA ALA A 16 8.33 10.35 5.19
C ALA A 16 8.91 10.51 6.59
N THR A 17 9.66 11.57 6.80
CA THR A 17 10.17 11.96 8.11
C THR A 17 9.15 12.78 8.90
N ASP A 18 9.29 12.82 10.20
CA ASP A 18 8.46 13.68 11.06
C ASP A 18 8.56 15.17 10.70
N ALA A 19 9.72 15.62 10.21
CA ALA A 19 9.93 17.01 9.79
C ALA A 19 9.11 17.31 8.51
N GLU A 20 9.16 16.44 7.53
CA GLU A 20 8.37 16.55 6.29
C GLU A 20 6.86 16.50 6.56
N LEU A 21 6.41 15.60 7.42
CA LEU A 21 5.00 15.50 7.81
C LEU A 21 4.51 16.76 8.53
N ARG A 22 5.33 17.31 9.43
CA ARG A 22 5.01 18.59 10.10
C ARG A 22 4.96 19.76 9.13
N SER A 23 5.93 19.84 8.20
CA SER A 23 5.95 20.87 7.17
C SER A 23 4.72 20.81 6.26
N ALA A 24 4.24 19.60 5.94
CA ALA A 24 3.02 19.39 5.17
C ALA A 24 1.73 19.57 5.98
N GLY A 25 1.81 19.81 7.30
CA GLY A 25 0.63 19.90 8.18
C GLY A 25 -0.16 18.59 8.29
N VAL A 26 0.50 17.44 8.11
CA VAL A 26 -0.13 16.12 8.07
C VAL A 26 0.15 15.34 9.35
N ARG A 27 -0.92 14.88 10.01
CA ARG A 27 -0.84 13.80 10.99
C ARG A 27 -0.99 12.46 10.28
N LEU A 28 0.10 11.68 10.20
CA LEU A 28 0.11 10.35 9.57
C LEU A 28 0.01 9.26 10.65
N ILE A 29 -0.84 8.28 10.41
CA ILE A 29 -1.06 7.12 11.26
C ILE A 29 -0.85 5.88 10.40
N ALA A 30 0.12 5.04 10.78
CA ALA A 30 0.48 3.84 10.04
C ALA A 30 0.25 2.60 10.93
N PRO A 31 -0.89 1.90 10.82
CA PRO A 31 -1.14 0.68 11.56
C PRO A 31 -0.44 -0.52 10.91
N ASP A 32 0.05 -1.45 11.74
CA ASP A 32 0.44 -2.78 11.27
C ASP A 32 -0.82 -3.60 10.97
N ARG A 33 -0.87 -4.26 9.81
CA ARG A 33 -1.94 -5.22 9.51
C ARG A 33 -1.86 -6.46 10.42
N PRO A 34 -2.96 -7.23 10.60
CA PRO A 34 -2.95 -8.41 11.46
C PRO A 34 -1.81 -9.39 11.15
N GLY A 35 -1.05 -9.74 12.17
CA GLY A 35 0.10 -10.63 12.08
C GLY A 35 1.40 -10.00 11.60
N VAL A 36 1.38 -8.72 11.22
CA VAL A 36 2.57 -7.94 10.84
C VAL A 36 3.07 -7.16 12.06
N GLY A 37 4.37 -6.99 12.19
CA GLY A 37 5.00 -6.18 13.22
C GLY A 37 4.56 -6.57 14.63
N ARG A 38 3.77 -5.71 15.28
CA ARG A 38 3.28 -5.93 16.66
C ARG A 38 1.78 -6.25 16.72
N SER A 39 1.09 -6.31 15.58
CA SER A 39 -0.33 -6.63 15.55
C SER A 39 -0.58 -8.12 15.72
N SER A 40 -1.59 -8.45 16.52
CA SER A 40 -2.04 -9.83 16.70
C SER A 40 -2.47 -10.46 15.38
N PRO A 41 -2.20 -11.75 15.16
CA PRO A 41 -2.65 -12.42 13.94
C PRO A 41 -4.17 -12.63 13.94
N GLN A 42 -4.79 -12.49 12.78
CA GLN A 42 -6.20 -12.80 12.53
C GLN A 42 -6.29 -13.90 11.46
N PRO A 43 -6.41 -15.17 11.85
CA PRO A 43 -6.48 -16.28 10.90
C PRO A 43 -7.74 -16.20 10.02
N ARG A 44 -7.61 -16.61 8.75
CA ARG A 44 -8.74 -16.69 7.79
C ARG A 44 -9.47 -15.36 7.55
N ARG A 45 -8.81 -14.22 7.81
CA ARG A 45 -9.36 -12.90 7.48
C ARG A 45 -9.57 -12.73 5.98
N ARG A 46 -10.56 -11.94 5.63
CA ARG A 46 -10.84 -11.45 4.28
C ARG A 46 -10.39 -9.99 4.16
N LEU A 47 -10.26 -9.50 2.94
CA LEU A 47 -9.89 -8.10 2.71
C LEU A 47 -10.88 -7.11 3.37
N LEU A 48 -12.17 -7.42 3.32
CA LEU A 48 -13.24 -6.60 3.93
C LEU A 48 -13.32 -6.66 5.46
N ASP A 49 -12.50 -7.45 6.14
CA ASP A 49 -12.39 -7.43 7.60
C ASP A 49 -11.48 -6.26 8.05
N TRP A 50 -10.50 -5.88 7.22
CA TRP A 50 -9.57 -4.79 7.53
C TRP A 50 -10.23 -3.42 7.76
N PRO A 51 -11.23 -2.96 6.98
CA PRO A 51 -11.94 -1.73 7.28
C PRO A 51 -12.56 -1.66 8.67
N ASP A 52 -12.96 -2.78 9.28
CA ASP A 52 -13.49 -2.79 10.64
C ASP A 52 -12.40 -2.46 11.67
N ASP A 53 -11.19 -3.01 11.50
CA ASP A 53 -10.03 -2.65 12.33
C ASP A 53 -9.72 -1.16 12.20
N ILE A 54 -9.74 -0.63 10.98
CA ILE A 54 -9.54 0.81 10.72
C ILE A 54 -10.65 1.67 11.33
N ARG A 55 -11.89 1.22 11.28
CA ARG A 55 -13.01 1.91 11.93
C ARG A 55 -12.79 2.00 13.44
N HIS A 56 -12.45 0.89 14.10
CA HIS A 56 -12.17 0.86 15.53
C HIS A 56 -10.98 1.77 15.90
N LEU A 57 -9.91 1.74 15.11
CA LEU A 57 -8.76 2.63 15.31
C LEU A 57 -9.16 4.10 15.17
N ALA A 58 -9.92 4.44 14.13
CA ALA A 58 -10.38 5.80 13.89
C ALA A 58 -11.31 6.30 15.01
N ASP A 59 -12.20 5.44 15.52
CA ASP A 59 -13.10 5.75 16.62
C ASP A 59 -12.31 6.01 17.93
N ALA A 60 -11.35 5.14 18.23
CA ALA A 60 -10.46 5.30 19.39
C ALA A 60 -9.62 6.59 19.33
N LEU A 61 -9.23 7.02 18.12
CA LEU A 61 -8.49 8.25 17.88
C LEU A 61 -9.38 9.47 17.65
N LYS A 62 -10.72 9.32 17.72
CA LYS A 62 -11.75 10.36 17.49
C LYS A 62 -11.60 11.01 16.10
N LEU A 63 -11.30 10.21 15.09
CA LEU A 63 -11.20 10.65 13.69
C LEU A 63 -12.55 10.46 13.01
N GLU A 64 -13.30 11.53 12.81
CA GLU A 64 -14.57 11.47 12.07
C GLU A 64 -14.36 11.20 10.59
N ARG A 65 -13.37 11.88 9.98
CA ARG A 65 -12.99 11.74 8.58
C ARG A 65 -11.48 11.70 8.44
N PHE A 66 -10.98 10.95 7.46
CA PHE A 66 -9.56 10.79 7.19
C PHE A 66 -9.30 10.41 5.73
N GLY A 67 -8.14 10.82 5.22
CA GLY A 67 -7.62 10.31 3.95
C GLY A 67 -6.88 8.99 4.15
N VAL A 68 -6.84 8.16 3.12
CA VAL A 68 -6.16 6.86 3.13
C VAL A 68 -5.15 6.79 1.99
N VAL A 69 -3.92 6.40 2.29
CA VAL A 69 -2.87 6.10 1.32
C VAL A 69 -2.51 4.64 1.42
N GLY A 70 -2.59 3.90 0.32
CA GLY A 70 -2.19 2.50 0.24
C GLY A 70 -1.04 2.29 -0.73
N PHE A 71 0.08 1.75 -0.26
CA PHE A 71 1.23 1.44 -1.10
C PHE A 71 1.28 -0.04 -1.43
N SER A 72 1.49 -0.38 -2.70
CA SER A 72 1.67 -1.77 -3.17
C SER A 72 0.52 -2.68 -2.66
N ASN A 73 0.81 -3.71 -1.87
CA ASN A 73 -0.19 -4.56 -1.20
C ASN A 73 -1.13 -3.75 -0.24
N GLY A 74 -0.73 -2.59 0.23
CA GLY A 74 -1.60 -1.65 0.96
C GLY A 74 -2.73 -1.07 0.10
N GLY A 75 -2.59 -1.08 -1.23
CA GLY A 75 -3.57 -0.55 -2.17
C GLY A 75 -4.94 -1.22 -2.09
N PRO A 76 -5.04 -2.56 -2.22
CA PRO A 76 -6.29 -3.29 -2.01
C PRO A 76 -6.95 -2.99 -0.65
N HIS A 77 -6.14 -2.89 0.41
CA HIS A 77 -6.63 -2.56 1.75
C HIS A 77 -7.16 -1.12 1.84
N ALA A 78 -6.54 -0.17 1.14
CA ALA A 78 -7.02 1.20 1.06
C ALA A 78 -8.33 1.30 0.26
N ALA A 79 -8.42 0.59 -0.87
CA ALA A 79 -9.65 0.50 -1.65
C ALA A 79 -10.80 -0.13 -0.85
N ALA A 80 -10.52 -1.18 -0.05
CA ALA A 80 -11.51 -1.78 0.85
C ALA A 80 -12.00 -0.79 1.92
N CYS A 81 -11.10 0.04 2.48
CA CYS A 81 -11.48 1.12 3.41
C CYS A 81 -12.38 2.14 2.72
N ALA A 82 -12.03 2.58 1.51
CA ALA A 82 -12.83 3.52 0.73
C ALA A 82 -14.23 2.97 0.42
N TYR A 83 -14.33 1.70 0.06
CA TYR A 83 -15.58 1.01 -0.19
C TYR A 83 -16.45 0.91 1.07
N LYS A 84 -15.93 0.32 2.15
CA LYS A 84 -16.74 -0.07 3.31
C LYS A 84 -16.98 1.07 4.29
N LEU A 85 -16.04 2.02 4.42
CA LEU A 85 -16.17 3.15 5.34
C LEU A 85 -16.79 4.39 4.69
N GLY A 86 -16.94 4.39 3.37
CA GLY A 86 -17.69 5.38 2.60
C GLY A 86 -17.37 6.83 2.97
N PRO A 87 -18.33 7.61 3.51
CA PRO A 87 -18.17 9.04 3.78
C PRO A 87 -17.07 9.40 4.79
N ARG A 88 -16.60 8.44 5.61
CA ARG A 88 -15.48 8.65 6.54
C ARG A 88 -14.14 8.75 5.82
N VAL A 89 -14.01 8.12 4.64
CA VAL A 89 -12.83 8.23 3.79
C VAL A 89 -12.99 9.44 2.88
N SER A 90 -12.26 10.50 3.18
CA SER A 90 -12.35 11.77 2.45
C SER A 90 -11.69 11.75 1.08
N GLY A 91 -10.76 10.83 0.86
CA GLY A 91 -10.07 10.57 -0.40
C GLY A 91 -9.09 9.40 -0.23
N THR A 92 -8.76 8.76 -1.34
CA THR A 92 -7.90 7.58 -1.37
C THR A 92 -6.79 7.75 -2.38
N VAL A 93 -5.55 7.53 -1.97
CA VAL A 93 -4.42 7.44 -2.89
C VAL A 93 -3.90 6.01 -2.91
N LEU A 94 -3.73 5.48 -4.09
CA LEU A 94 -3.20 4.15 -4.35
C LEU A 94 -1.86 4.30 -5.07
N VAL A 95 -0.77 3.95 -4.39
CA VAL A 95 0.59 4.10 -4.94
C VAL A 95 1.12 2.74 -5.34
N ALA A 96 1.42 2.56 -6.62
CA ALA A 96 1.85 1.29 -7.22
C ALA A 96 1.04 0.10 -6.70
N PRO A 97 -0.32 0.18 -6.65
CA PRO A 97 -1.15 -0.78 -5.94
C PRO A 97 -1.19 -2.12 -6.66
N LEU A 98 -1.30 -3.23 -5.90
CA LEU A 98 -1.63 -4.52 -6.50
C LEU A 98 -3.06 -4.48 -7.05
N PRO A 99 -3.29 -4.96 -8.29
CA PRO A 99 -4.63 -5.08 -8.85
C PRO A 99 -5.38 -6.29 -8.26
N PRO A 100 -6.70 -6.45 -8.51
CA PRO A 100 -7.39 -7.71 -8.26
C PRO A 100 -6.69 -8.88 -8.95
N LEU A 101 -6.39 -9.94 -8.21
CA LEU A 101 -5.61 -11.10 -8.68
C LEU A 101 -6.42 -12.40 -8.73
N ASP A 102 -7.71 -12.34 -8.52
CA ASP A 102 -8.64 -13.47 -8.52
C ASP A 102 -8.95 -14.00 -9.95
N ALA A 103 -8.87 -13.12 -10.96
CA ALA A 103 -9.07 -13.54 -12.35
C ALA A 103 -7.95 -14.50 -12.84
N PRO A 104 -8.30 -15.53 -13.66
CA PRO A 104 -7.30 -16.42 -14.23
C PRO A 104 -6.20 -15.68 -15.00
N GLY A 105 -4.95 -15.91 -14.62
CA GLY A 105 -3.79 -15.28 -15.27
C GLY A 105 -3.44 -13.88 -14.79
N ALA A 106 -4.25 -13.22 -13.97
CA ALA A 106 -3.97 -11.86 -13.48
C ALA A 106 -2.59 -11.75 -12.81
N ALA A 107 -2.21 -12.72 -12.00
CA ALA A 107 -0.90 -12.75 -11.34
C ALA A 107 0.29 -12.87 -12.31
N ARG A 108 0.08 -13.32 -13.55
CA ARG A 108 1.13 -13.39 -14.58
C ARG A 108 1.50 -12.01 -15.15
N GLN A 109 0.65 -11.03 -14.94
CA GLN A 109 0.89 -9.65 -15.35
C GLN A 109 1.87 -8.92 -14.42
N LEU A 110 2.15 -9.51 -13.25
CA LEU A 110 3.08 -8.95 -12.27
C LEU A 110 4.50 -9.45 -12.50
N GLY A 111 5.47 -8.62 -12.15
CA GLY A 111 6.91 -8.94 -12.24
C GLY A 111 7.43 -9.87 -11.16
N VAL A 112 6.59 -10.72 -10.60
CA VAL A 112 6.99 -11.74 -9.63
C VAL A 112 7.25 -13.07 -10.32
N PRO A 113 8.21 -13.89 -9.82
CA PRO A 113 8.44 -15.22 -10.38
C PRO A 113 7.17 -16.06 -10.38
N GLY A 114 6.93 -16.80 -11.45
CA GLY A 114 5.70 -17.60 -11.64
C GLY A 114 5.45 -18.67 -10.56
N TRP A 115 6.49 -19.11 -9.85
CA TRP A 115 6.40 -20.03 -8.71
C TRP A 115 5.89 -19.39 -7.41
N TYR A 116 5.99 -18.06 -7.29
CA TYR A 116 5.77 -17.32 -6.04
C TYR A 116 4.35 -17.51 -5.48
N TYR A 117 3.34 -17.15 -6.24
CA TYR A 117 1.95 -17.27 -5.80
C TYR A 117 1.45 -18.72 -5.68
N PRO A 118 1.80 -19.65 -6.60
CA PRO A 118 1.54 -21.07 -6.37
C PRO A 118 2.14 -21.59 -5.06
N LEU A 119 3.35 -21.14 -4.69
CA LEU A 119 3.98 -21.51 -3.42
C LEU A 119 3.21 -20.92 -2.22
N ALA A 120 2.84 -19.66 -2.27
CA ALA A 120 2.05 -19.01 -1.21
C ALA A 120 0.74 -19.77 -0.92
N ARG A 121 0.13 -20.37 -1.95
CA ARG A 121 -1.13 -21.13 -1.83
C ARG A 121 -0.92 -22.56 -1.37
N ARG A 122 0.03 -23.30 -1.98
CA ARG A 122 0.20 -24.75 -1.78
C ARG A 122 1.11 -25.12 -0.63
N ALA A 123 2.11 -24.28 -0.36
CA ALA A 123 3.10 -24.53 0.68
C ALA A 123 3.45 -23.22 1.44
N PRO A 124 2.45 -22.58 2.08
CA PRO A 124 2.68 -21.30 2.79
C PRO A 124 3.74 -21.40 3.90
N TRP A 125 3.91 -22.59 4.47
CA TRP A 125 4.96 -22.86 5.46
C TRP A 125 6.37 -22.69 4.87
N LEU A 126 6.58 -23.11 3.61
CA LEU A 126 7.88 -22.95 2.94
C LEU A 126 8.15 -21.48 2.63
N LEU A 127 7.13 -20.74 2.16
CA LEU A 127 7.25 -19.31 1.94
C LEU A 127 7.51 -18.57 3.27
N ARG A 128 6.88 -18.98 4.37
CA ARG A 128 7.19 -18.46 5.71
C ARG A 128 8.63 -18.72 6.13
N ALA A 129 9.14 -19.93 5.89
CA ALA A 129 10.54 -20.26 6.18
C ALA A 129 11.50 -19.38 5.36
N LEU A 130 11.21 -19.16 4.07
CA LEU A 130 11.98 -18.26 3.21
C LEU A 130 11.99 -16.83 3.76
N TYR A 131 10.82 -16.26 4.06
CA TYR A 131 10.74 -14.92 4.65
C TYR A 131 11.36 -14.82 6.03
N ALA A 132 11.29 -15.88 6.85
CA ALA A 132 11.96 -15.92 8.14
C ALA A 132 13.50 -15.92 7.98
N GLY A 133 14.02 -16.65 7.01
CA GLY A 133 15.44 -16.65 6.66
C GLY A 133 15.91 -15.29 6.16
N LEU A 134 15.15 -14.67 5.25
CA LEU A 134 15.42 -13.32 4.75
C LEU A 134 15.34 -12.27 5.88
N ALA A 135 14.35 -12.36 6.77
CA ALA A 135 14.24 -11.46 7.92
C ALA A 135 15.39 -11.68 8.93
N ALA A 136 15.86 -12.90 9.11
CA ALA A 136 17.04 -13.19 9.93
C ALA A 136 18.32 -12.59 9.32
N LEU A 137 18.47 -12.70 8.01
CA LEU A 137 19.55 -12.03 7.28
C LEU A 137 19.42 -10.51 7.41
N ALA A 138 18.24 -9.96 7.23
CA ALA A 138 18.00 -8.51 7.29
C ALA A 138 18.29 -7.91 8.68
N ARG A 139 18.08 -8.67 9.77
CA ARG A 139 18.47 -8.24 11.11
C ARG A 139 19.98 -8.14 11.30
N ARG A 140 20.76 -8.92 10.53
CA ARG A 140 22.23 -8.93 10.59
C ARG A 140 22.85 -7.98 9.58
N ASP A 141 22.31 -7.97 8.37
CA ASP A 141 22.78 -7.19 7.24
C ASP A 141 21.58 -6.76 6.37
N PRO A 142 20.93 -5.61 6.72
CA PRO A 142 19.77 -5.10 5.99
C PRO A 142 20.09 -4.84 4.51
N ARG A 143 21.29 -4.33 4.21
CA ARG A 143 21.71 -4.00 2.83
C ARG A 143 21.86 -5.26 1.97
N ARG A 144 22.35 -6.36 2.55
CA ARG A 144 22.46 -7.63 1.82
C ARG A 144 21.09 -8.23 1.52
N ALA A 145 20.18 -8.24 2.51
CA ALA A 145 18.81 -8.68 2.32
C ALA A 145 18.09 -7.85 1.26
N GLU A 146 18.25 -6.53 1.31
CA GLU A 146 17.70 -5.60 0.31
C GLU A 146 18.19 -5.89 -1.09
N ARG A 147 19.50 -6.06 -1.31
CA ARG A 147 20.05 -6.41 -2.63
C ARG A 147 19.47 -7.69 -3.20
N LEU A 148 19.21 -8.71 -2.37
CA LEU A 148 18.57 -9.95 -2.80
C LEU A 148 17.12 -9.72 -3.26
N LEU A 149 16.38 -8.86 -2.57
CA LEU A 149 14.99 -8.52 -2.89
C LEU A 149 14.89 -7.63 -4.12
N LEU A 150 15.81 -6.67 -4.26
CA LEU A 150 15.81 -5.69 -5.35
C LEU A 150 16.36 -6.25 -6.67
N GLY A 151 16.96 -7.44 -6.68
CA GLY A 151 17.59 -8.01 -7.86
C GLY A 151 16.65 -8.19 -9.07
N GLY A 152 15.35 -8.32 -8.83
CA GLY A 152 14.32 -8.39 -9.88
C GLY A 152 13.60 -7.07 -10.17
N MET A 153 13.91 -6.01 -9.42
CA MET A 153 13.25 -4.71 -9.54
C MET A 153 13.82 -3.88 -10.71
N SER A 154 13.18 -2.76 -11.00
CA SER A 154 13.65 -1.83 -12.03
C SER A 154 15.02 -1.23 -11.69
N GLN A 155 15.73 -0.73 -12.72
CA GLN A 155 16.95 0.03 -12.47
C GLN A 155 16.70 1.31 -11.69
N ALA A 156 15.51 1.91 -11.81
CA ALA A 156 15.10 3.07 -11.03
C ALA A 156 15.06 2.72 -9.54
N ASP A 157 14.40 1.60 -9.17
CA ASP A 157 14.37 1.14 -7.78
C ASP A 157 15.75 0.81 -7.23
N GLN A 158 16.59 0.12 -8.02
CA GLN A 158 17.96 -0.21 -7.61
C GLN A 158 18.80 1.05 -7.37
N ARG A 159 18.70 2.07 -8.23
CA ARG A 159 19.36 3.38 -8.04
C ARG A 159 18.84 4.09 -6.80
N LEU A 160 17.52 4.07 -6.57
CA LEU A 160 16.90 4.67 -5.40
C LEU A 160 17.50 4.13 -4.10
N PHE A 161 17.55 2.81 -3.94
CA PHE A 161 18.10 2.16 -2.74
C PHE A 161 19.63 2.12 -2.68
N SER A 162 20.33 2.55 -3.74
CA SER A 162 21.79 2.78 -3.66
C SER A 162 22.15 4.08 -2.93
N ARG A 163 21.19 4.98 -2.74
CA ARG A 163 21.39 6.23 -1.99
C ARG A 163 21.62 5.92 -0.51
N PRO A 164 22.60 6.56 0.15
CA PRO A 164 22.99 6.26 1.53
C PRO A 164 21.83 6.32 2.54
N GLU A 165 20.92 7.28 2.36
CA GLU A 165 19.77 7.52 3.24
C GLU A 165 18.68 6.46 3.14
N LEU A 166 18.61 5.70 2.05
CA LEU A 166 17.64 4.64 1.81
C LEU A 166 18.25 3.25 1.88
N ALA A 167 19.58 3.14 1.78
CA ALA A 167 20.27 1.86 1.73
C ALA A 167 20.03 1.01 3.00
N GLY A 168 19.48 -0.18 2.81
CA GLY A 168 19.11 -1.11 3.87
C GLY A 168 17.70 -0.88 4.44
N ARG A 169 16.98 0.16 4.02
CA ARG A 169 15.66 0.50 4.55
C ARG A 169 14.62 -0.58 4.23
N PHE A 170 14.58 -1.04 2.99
CA PHE A 170 13.66 -2.13 2.61
C PHE A 170 14.01 -3.46 3.30
N GLY A 171 15.31 -3.74 3.50
CA GLY A 171 15.74 -4.87 4.34
C GLY A 171 15.28 -4.74 5.79
N ALA A 172 15.36 -3.54 6.37
CA ALA A 172 14.86 -3.27 7.72
C ALA A 172 13.35 -3.46 7.83
N ASP A 173 12.59 -3.11 6.79
CA ASP A 173 11.16 -3.36 6.72
C ASP A 173 10.83 -4.85 6.81
N LEU A 174 11.55 -5.66 6.05
CA LEU A 174 11.40 -7.10 6.10
C LEU A 174 11.69 -7.65 7.51
N ALA A 175 12.75 -7.14 8.17
CA ALA A 175 13.09 -7.55 9.53
C ALA A 175 12.00 -7.20 10.55
N GLY A 176 11.35 -6.02 10.37
CA GLY A 176 10.31 -5.51 11.25
C GLY A 176 8.93 -6.12 11.00
N ALA A 177 8.60 -6.43 9.75
CA ALA A 177 7.30 -6.99 9.37
C ALA A 177 7.07 -8.41 9.91
N GLY A 178 8.13 -9.23 9.96
CA GLY A 178 8.04 -10.65 10.30
C GLY A 178 7.49 -11.49 9.13
N SER A 179 7.61 -12.82 9.25
CA SER A 179 7.28 -13.73 8.14
C SER A 179 5.80 -14.14 8.09
N ARG A 180 5.11 -14.18 9.23
CA ARG A 180 3.75 -14.72 9.32
C ARG A 180 2.73 -13.82 8.63
N GLY A 181 2.65 -12.58 9.05
CA GLY A 181 1.71 -11.60 8.50
C GLY A 181 1.97 -11.32 7.02
N VAL A 182 3.25 -11.29 6.61
CA VAL A 182 3.65 -11.16 5.21
C VAL A 182 3.03 -12.25 4.34
N VAL A 183 3.15 -13.52 4.72
CA VAL A 183 2.61 -14.64 3.94
C VAL A 183 1.09 -14.70 3.99
N ASP A 184 0.48 -14.33 5.11
CA ASP A 184 -0.98 -14.25 5.24
C ASP A 184 -1.53 -13.14 4.32
N ASP A 185 -0.85 -11.99 4.19
CA ASP A 185 -1.16 -10.93 3.23
C ASP A 185 -1.03 -11.41 1.77
N GLU A 186 0.05 -12.11 1.43
CA GLU A 186 0.28 -12.63 0.06
C GLU A 186 -0.77 -13.65 -0.37
N ARG A 187 -1.38 -14.35 0.57
CA ARG A 187 -2.51 -15.23 0.30
C ARG A 187 -3.80 -14.46 0.12
N LEU A 188 -4.03 -13.49 1.02
CA LEU A 188 -5.25 -12.69 1.07
C LEU A 188 -5.52 -11.94 -0.24
N ILE A 189 -4.51 -11.29 -0.79
CA ILE A 189 -4.65 -10.46 -2.00
C ILE A 189 -4.99 -11.26 -3.27
N ARG A 190 -4.89 -12.58 -3.22
CA ARG A 190 -5.29 -13.47 -4.32
C ARG A 190 -6.73 -13.94 -4.25
N GLU A 191 -7.35 -13.77 -3.11
CA GLU A 191 -8.78 -13.99 -2.97
C GLU A 191 -9.54 -12.81 -3.59
N PRO A 192 -10.79 -13.00 -4.01
CA PRO A 192 -11.62 -11.89 -4.45
C PRO A 192 -11.66 -10.79 -3.40
N TRP A 193 -11.59 -9.54 -3.83
CA TRP A 193 -11.66 -8.39 -2.93
C TRP A 193 -12.98 -8.34 -2.13
N GLY A 194 -14.03 -9.01 -2.63
CA GLY A 194 -15.36 -9.02 -2.04
C GLY A 194 -16.19 -7.77 -2.38
N PHE A 195 -15.66 -6.94 -3.28
CA PHE A 195 -16.33 -5.79 -3.89
C PHE A 195 -15.70 -5.48 -5.24
N GLU A 196 -16.47 -4.82 -6.09
CA GLU A 196 -15.96 -4.30 -7.36
C GLU A 196 -15.36 -2.89 -7.15
N PRO A 197 -14.23 -2.55 -7.77
CA PRO A 197 -13.69 -1.19 -7.74
C PRO A 197 -14.70 -0.12 -8.15
N ALA A 198 -15.62 -0.45 -9.05
CA ALA A 198 -16.72 0.43 -9.47
C ALA A 198 -17.69 0.82 -8.34
N ALA A 199 -17.70 0.08 -7.24
CA ALA A 199 -18.51 0.41 -6.06
C ALA A 199 -17.80 1.38 -5.09
N VAL A 200 -16.59 1.82 -5.39
CA VAL A 200 -15.86 2.83 -4.61
C VAL A 200 -16.22 4.22 -5.12
N HIS A 201 -17.07 4.92 -4.39
CA HIS A 201 -17.59 6.23 -4.81
C HIS A 201 -16.76 7.44 -4.30
N SER A 202 -15.82 7.21 -3.37
CA SER A 202 -14.87 8.26 -2.97
C SER A 202 -13.82 8.45 -4.06
N PRO A 203 -13.23 9.67 -4.23
CA PRO A 203 -12.16 9.86 -5.18
C PRO A 203 -10.99 8.95 -4.91
N VAL A 204 -10.47 8.37 -5.97
CA VAL A 204 -9.25 7.58 -6.00
C VAL A 204 -8.23 8.33 -6.84
N HIS A 205 -7.00 8.40 -6.38
CA HIS A 205 -5.87 8.87 -7.16
C HIS A 205 -4.83 7.75 -7.25
N LEU A 206 -4.56 7.30 -8.46
CA LEU A 206 -3.51 6.32 -8.75
C LEU A 206 -2.19 7.05 -8.98
N TRP A 207 -1.14 6.59 -8.28
CA TRP A 207 0.24 7.01 -8.51
C TRP A 207 1.04 5.81 -8.97
N LEU A 208 1.58 5.88 -10.20
CA LEU A 208 2.23 4.77 -10.88
C LEU A 208 3.64 5.18 -11.30
N GLY A 209 4.62 4.30 -11.12
CA GLY A 209 5.97 4.50 -11.62
C GLY A 209 6.11 4.01 -13.05
N GLU A 210 6.56 4.87 -13.97
CA GLU A 210 6.74 4.52 -15.39
C GLU A 210 7.55 3.24 -15.59
N GLN A 211 8.57 3.02 -14.76
CA GLN A 211 9.49 1.88 -14.85
C GLN A 211 9.18 0.78 -13.83
N ASP A 212 7.97 0.76 -13.24
CA ASP A 212 7.60 -0.29 -12.29
C ASP A 212 7.58 -1.66 -12.99
N ARG A 213 8.49 -2.55 -12.55
CA ARG A 213 8.55 -3.92 -13.03
C ARG A 213 7.79 -4.91 -12.15
N LEU A 214 7.47 -4.54 -10.92
CA LEU A 214 6.74 -5.41 -10.02
C LEU A 214 5.24 -5.37 -10.31
N VAL A 215 4.69 -4.17 -10.44
CA VAL A 215 3.31 -3.92 -10.89
C VAL A 215 3.38 -3.03 -12.13
N PRO A 216 3.54 -3.60 -13.33
CA PRO A 216 3.70 -2.82 -14.55
C PRO A 216 2.58 -1.81 -14.72
N THR A 217 2.93 -0.58 -15.06
CA THR A 217 2.01 0.56 -15.19
C THR A 217 0.85 0.27 -16.13
N ASP A 218 1.11 -0.46 -17.23
CA ASP A 218 0.09 -0.87 -18.21
C ASP A 218 -1.04 -1.69 -17.59
N VAL A 219 -0.75 -2.43 -16.52
CA VAL A 219 -1.75 -3.21 -15.79
C VAL A 219 -2.85 -2.30 -15.21
N TRP A 220 -2.48 -1.13 -14.71
CA TRP A 220 -3.41 -0.16 -14.19
C TRP A 220 -3.97 0.78 -15.25
N LEU A 221 -3.19 1.17 -16.26
CA LEU A 221 -3.70 1.96 -17.38
C LEU A 221 -4.82 1.24 -18.12
N ALA A 222 -4.70 -0.09 -18.30
CA ALA A 222 -5.78 -0.92 -18.85
C ALA A 222 -7.02 -1.00 -17.94
N ARG A 223 -6.91 -0.59 -16.69
CA ARG A 223 -7.97 -0.57 -15.65
C ARG A 223 -8.32 0.83 -15.15
N SER A 224 -7.89 1.88 -15.82
CA SER A 224 -8.06 3.27 -15.39
C SER A 224 -9.53 3.63 -15.09
N ASN A 225 -10.47 3.02 -15.80
CA ASN A 225 -11.91 3.23 -15.62
C ASN A 225 -12.55 2.29 -14.58
N SER A 226 -11.75 1.50 -13.82
CA SER A 226 -12.32 0.58 -12.83
C SER A 226 -12.94 1.32 -11.64
N PHE A 227 -12.44 2.50 -11.28
CA PHE A 227 -13.01 3.37 -10.25
C PHE A 227 -13.82 4.49 -10.88
N PRO A 228 -15.04 4.80 -10.40
CA PRO A 228 -15.92 5.81 -11.01
C PRO A 228 -15.35 7.24 -11.01
N VAL A 229 -14.56 7.57 -10.00
CA VAL A 229 -13.88 8.86 -9.87
C VAL A 229 -12.39 8.58 -9.63
N CYS A 230 -11.62 8.60 -10.71
CA CYS A 230 -10.20 8.21 -10.64
C CYS A 230 -9.35 9.19 -11.46
N ASP A 231 -8.36 9.76 -10.78
CA ASP A 231 -7.24 10.45 -11.42
C ASP A 231 -6.02 9.55 -11.44
N THR A 232 -5.16 9.67 -12.44
CA THR A 232 -3.94 8.86 -12.56
C THR A 232 -2.74 9.75 -12.84
N THR A 233 -1.71 9.61 -12.02
CA THR A 233 -0.39 10.21 -12.23
C THR A 233 0.62 9.11 -12.52
N VAL A 234 1.23 9.14 -13.70
CA VAL A 234 2.40 8.32 -14.03
C VAL A 234 3.64 9.17 -13.84
N VAL A 235 4.54 8.74 -12.94
CA VAL A 235 5.76 9.48 -12.61
C VAL A 235 6.93 8.99 -13.46
N PRO A 236 7.45 9.84 -14.37
CA PRO A 236 8.54 9.45 -15.27
C PRO A 236 9.81 9.03 -14.52
N GLY A 237 10.51 8.05 -15.05
CA GLY A 237 11.82 7.62 -14.54
C GLY A 237 11.80 6.91 -13.19
N THR A 238 10.63 6.68 -12.57
CA THR A 238 10.48 6.02 -11.26
C THR A 238 10.03 4.57 -11.39
N GLY A 239 10.35 3.76 -10.39
CA GLY A 239 9.94 2.36 -10.30
C GLY A 239 8.80 2.14 -9.30
N HIS A 240 8.76 0.93 -8.73
CA HIS A 240 7.75 0.52 -7.75
C HIS A 240 7.76 1.38 -6.49
N PHE A 241 8.96 1.79 -6.05
CA PHE A 241 9.15 2.56 -4.82
C PHE A 241 9.10 4.08 -5.02
N LEU A 242 8.35 4.58 -6.03
CA LEU A 242 8.15 6.02 -6.25
C LEU A 242 7.69 6.75 -4.99
N ILE A 243 7.01 6.07 -4.09
CA ILE A 243 6.54 6.63 -2.81
C ILE A 243 7.66 7.18 -1.95
N ALA A 244 8.87 6.62 -2.05
CA ALA A 244 10.01 7.06 -1.25
C ALA A 244 10.50 8.48 -1.61
N GLU A 245 10.19 8.95 -2.81
CA GLU A 245 10.55 10.29 -3.29
C GLU A 245 9.35 11.25 -3.32
N HIS A 246 8.12 10.71 -3.44
CA HIS A 246 6.92 11.51 -3.68
C HIS A 246 5.91 11.50 -2.51
N MET A 247 6.26 10.93 -1.35
CA MET A 247 5.29 10.77 -0.25
C MET A 247 4.68 12.11 0.19
N VAL A 248 5.49 13.16 0.31
CA VAL A 248 5.01 14.49 0.73
C VAL A 248 4.07 15.09 -0.31
N GLU A 249 4.40 14.97 -1.58
CA GLU A 249 3.56 15.43 -2.69
C GLU A 249 2.22 14.68 -2.72
N ILE A 250 2.26 13.35 -2.58
CA ILE A 250 1.08 12.49 -2.48
C ILE A 250 0.15 12.92 -1.35
N LEU A 251 0.72 13.18 -0.16
CA LEU A 251 -0.05 13.62 1.00
C LEU A 251 -0.64 15.02 0.81
N SER A 252 0.11 15.93 0.21
CA SER A 252 -0.33 17.30 -0.07
C SER A 252 -1.49 17.32 -1.07
N ASN A 253 -1.40 16.54 -2.13
CA ASN A 253 -2.47 16.41 -3.13
C ASN A 253 -3.75 15.82 -2.52
N LEU A 254 -3.63 14.82 -1.66
CA LEU A 254 -4.77 14.25 -0.93
C LEU A 254 -5.42 15.30 0.00
N GLN A 255 -4.62 16.13 0.66
CA GLN A 255 -5.12 17.17 1.56
C GLN A 255 -5.87 18.27 0.80
N LEU A 256 -5.37 18.69 -0.36
CA LEU A 256 -6.03 19.66 -1.21
C LEU A 256 -7.39 19.15 -1.69
N ALA A 257 -7.46 17.91 -2.17
CA ALA A 257 -8.70 17.28 -2.60
C ALA A 257 -9.74 17.18 -1.47
N VAL A 258 -9.30 16.93 -0.25
CA VAL A 258 -10.14 16.91 0.97
C VAL A 258 -10.66 18.30 1.30
N ASN A 259 -9.81 19.32 1.25
CA ASN A 259 -10.16 20.72 1.60
C ASN A 259 -11.13 21.34 0.60
N VAL A 260 -10.92 21.14 -0.71
CA VAL A 260 -11.82 21.62 -1.77
C VAL A 260 -13.23 21.08 -1.59
N ARG A 261 -13.37 19.79 -1.27
CA ARG A 261 -14.70 19.19 -1.03
C ARG A 261 -15.37 19.67 0.25
N MET A 262 -14.62 19.96 1.32
CA MET A 262 -15.20 20.58 2.51
C MET A 262 -15.76 21.97 2.21
N HIS A 263 -15.08 22.77 1.38
CA HIS A 263 -15.56 24.09 0.96
C HIS A 263 -16.85 23.99 0.12
N ILE A 264 -16.88 23.10 -0.87
CA ILE A 264 -18.06 22.90 -1.72
C ILE A 264 -19.27 22.45 -0.88
N ASN A 265 -19.08 21.49 0.05
CA ASN A 265 -20.17 21.02 0.92
C ASN A 265 -20.65 22.10 1.91
N LEU A 266 -19.78 23.01 2.38
CA LEU A 266 -20.16 24.14 3.22
C LEU A 266 -20.98 25.17 2.44
N VAL A 267 -20.60 25.45 1.20
CA VAL A 267 -21.32 26.37 0.32
C VAL A 267 -22.71 25.83 -0.01
N LEU A 268 -22.82 24.54 -0.38
CA LEU A 268 -24.11 23.91 -0.69
C LEU A 268 -25.04 23.75 0.52
N ARG A 269 -24.52 23.69 1.77
CA ARG A 269 -25.34 23.69 2.98
C ARG A 269 -25.83 25.08 3.40
N ARG A 270 -25.15 26.16 2.97
CA ARG A 270 -25.56 27.54 3.23
C ARG A 270 -26.59 28.08 2.22
N SER A 271 -26.80 27.34 1.12
CA SER A 271 -27.76 27.67 0.05
C SER A 271 -29.07 26.87 0.14
N ARG A 272 -29.28 26.18 1.25
CA ARG A 272 -30.55 25.56 1.63
C ARG A 272 -31.01 26.14 2.96
#